data_f506c3577bf914de99b55c94c27bacf8
#
_entry.id   f506c3577bf914de99b55c94c27bacf8
#
_cell.length_a   1.000
_cell.length_b   1.000
_cell.length_c   1.000
_cell.angle_alpha   90.00
_cell.angle_beta   90.00
_cell.angle_gamma   90.00
#
_symmetry.space_group_name_H-M   'P 1'
#
loop_
_entity.id
_entity.type
_entity.pdbx_description
1 polymer ?
#
loop_
_entity_poly.entity_id
_entity_poly.type
_entity_poly.pdbx_seq_one_letter_code
_entity_poly.pdbx_strand_id
1 'polypeptide(L)'
;MIRYFMEEPEKKYRPEIRWWLAEGMHTDGTLRREMEMLDEMGMGAVEFLAMEEPGADPKLYGWGSEEWVHDSRLLIGEAAKRGLGISMTSGTNWSNANLTSITPDDRAASKELDCVIIPLEAGERFCGALPKCEIQTEHVEAQELVAVVAARRMWEKDGCVCLDPETTVLTDLVAEGQLDWTA
;
A
#
# COMPACT_ATOMS: atom_id res chain seq x y z
N MET A 1 0.16 40.40 -20.09
CA MET A 1 -0.30 39.41 -19.07
C MET A 1 0.45 38.07 -19.19
N ILE A 2 0.42 37.38 -20.34
CA ILE A 2 1.11 36.10 -20.54
C ILE A 2 2.62 36.21 -20.29
N ARG A 3 3.29 37.26 -20.82
CA ARG A 3 4.73 37.45 -20.64
C ARG A 3 5.14 37.60 -19.19
N TYR A 4 4.39 38.37 -18.41
CA TYR A 4 4.62 38.54 -16.95
C TYR A 4 4.46 37.22 -16.20
N PHE A 5 3.44 36.43 -16.52
CA PHE A 5 3.22 35.10 -15.95
C PHE A 5 4.37 34.14 -16.25
N MET A 6 4.95 34.22 -17.44
CA MET A 6 6.08 33.35 -17.85
C MET A 6 7.42 33.78 -17.24
N GLU A 7 7.59 35.08 -16.94
CA GLU A 7 8.84 35.62 -16.38
C GLU A 7 8.90 35.47 -14.85
N GLU A 8 7.82 35.74 -14.15
CA GLU A 8 7.75 35.69 -12.68
C GLU A 8 6.38 35.20 -12.18
N PRO A 9 6.05 33.92 -12.31
CA PRO A 9 4.77 33.43 -11.81
C PRO A 9 4.72 33.49 -10.27
N GLU A 10 3.54 33.83 -9.71
CA GLU A 10 3.29 33.69 -8.29
C GLU A 10 3.54 32.23 -7.85
N LYS A 11 4.03 32.02 -6.61
CA LYS A 11 4.39 30.67 -6.10
C LYS A 11 3.28 29.65 -6.29
N LYS A 12 2.02 30.00 -6.13
CA LYS A 12 0.86 29.11 -6.33
C LYS A 12 0.71 28.54 -7.76
N TYR A 13 1.42 29.10 -8.72
CA TYR A 13 1.42 28.63 -10.13
C TYR A 13 2.76 27.99 -10.54
N ARG A 14 3.71 27.91 -9.60
CA ARG A 14 4.99 27.25 -9.82
C ARG A 14 4.87 25.76 -9.61
N PRO A 15 5.81 24.94 -10.12
CA PRO A 15 5.80 23.50 -9.93
C PRO A 15 5.81 23.10 -8.46
N GLU A 16 5.14 22.00 -8.15
CA GLU A 16 5.33 21.25 -6.93
C GLU A 16 6.33 20.14 -7.18
N ILE A 17 7.19 19.88 -6.21
CA ILE A 17 8.14 18.78 -6.25
C ILE A 17 7.81 17.74 -5.19
N ARG A 18 7.89 16.48 -5.56
CA ARG A 18 7.87 15.36 -4.60
C ARG A 18 9.27 15.15 -4.07
N TRP A 19 9.39 15.20 -2.77
CA TRP A 19 10.64 15.03 -2.05
C TRP A 19 10.56 13.77 -1.18
N TRP A 20 11.36 12.79 -1.52
CA TRP A 20 11.47 11.54 -0.78
C TRP A 20 12.49 11.69 0.34
N LEU A 21 12.02 11.50 1.54
CA LEU A 21 12.76 11.70 2.76
C LEU A 21 13.04 10.33 3.40
N ALA A 22 14.30 9.90 3.40
CA ALA A 22 14.70 8.64 4.03
C ALA A 22 14.56 8.76 5.55
N GLU A 23 13.75 7.91 6.17
CA GLU A 23 13.50 7.93 7.61
C GLU A 23 14.79 7.72 8.41
N GLY A 24 15.02 8.56 9.43
CA GLY A 24 16.18 8.49 10.31
C GLY A 24 17.52 8.85 9.68
N MET A 25 17.57 9.26 8.41
CA MET A 25 18.82 9.56 7.69
C MET A 25 19.09 11.06 7.53
N HIS A 26 18.41 11.91 8.29
CA HIS A 26 18.52 13.35 8.17
C HIS A 26 18.64 14.03 9.54
N THR A 27 18.91 15.33 9.51
CA THR A 27 18.91 16.20 10.67
C THR A 27 18.05 17.42 10.39
N ASP A 28 17.63 18.12 11.42
CA ASP A 28 16.95 19.42 11.29
C ASP A 28 17.69 20.40 10.37
N GLY A 29 19.01 20.42 10.47
CA GLY A 29 19.85 21.28 9.65
C GLY A 29 19.77 20.91 8.17
N THR A 30 19.79 19.62 7.87
CA THR A 30 19.64 19.09 6.50
C THR A 30 18.26 19.47 5.95
N LEU A 31 17.19 19.19 6.71
CA LEU A 31 15.82 19.48 6.27
C LEU A 31 15.60 20.97 5.98
N ARG A 32 16.11 21.87 6.85
CA ARG A 32 16.03 23.31 6.62
C ARG A 32 16.79 23.74 5.38
N ARG A 33 17.99 23.20 5.18
CA ARG A 33 18.82 23.54 4.01
C ARG A 33 18.20 23.05 2.71
N GLU A 34 17.67 21.84 2.68
CA GLU A 34 17.01 21.32 1.49
C GLU A 34 15.72 22.08 1.16
N MET A 35 14.93 22.45 2.15
CA MET A 35 13.74 23.31 1.96
C MET A 35 14.12 24.69 1.40
N GLU A 36 15.24 25.27 1.87
CA GLU A 36 15.78 26.52 1.32
C GLU A 36 16.18 26.35 -0.14
N MET A 37 16.88 25.26 -0.49
CA MET A 37 17.29 24.97 -1.85
C MET A 37 16.09 24.81 -2.79
N LEU A 38 15.01 24.16 -2.35
CA LEU A 38 13.79 24.00 -3.14
C LEU A 38 13.12 25.37 -3.44
N ASP A 39 13.13 26.28 -2.45
CA ASP A 39 12.67 27.65 -2.67
C ASP A 39 13.58 28.43 -3.65
N GLU A 40 14.91 28.34 -3.49
CA GLU A 40 15.90 28.93 -4.39
C GLU A 40 15.77 28.41 -5.84
N MET A 41 15.41 27.14 -6.01
CA MET A 41 15.13 26.52 -7.30
C MET A 41 13.83 27.00 -7.95
N GLY A 42 13.03 27.79 -7.24
CA GLY A 42 11.79 28.36 -7.74
C GLY A 42 10.57 27.45 -7.64
N MET A 43 10.58 26.47 -6.75
CA MET A 43 9.41 25.63 -6.48
C MET A 43 8.29 26.47 -5.85
N GLY A 44 7.05 26.07 -6.11
CA GLY A 44 5.86 26.69 -5.53
C GLY A 44 5.32 25.91 -4.33
N ALA A 45 5.54 24.60 -4.35
CA ALA A 45 5.10 23.68 -3.30
C ALA A 45 6.02 22.46 -3.21
N VAL A 46 5.92 21.77 -2.08
CA VAL A 46 6.67 20.54 -1.80
C VAL A 46 5.71 19.49 -1.25
N GLU A 47 5.70 18.32 -1.86
CA GLU A 47 5.10 17.12 -1.29
C GLU A 47 6.22 16.29 -0.65
N PHE A 48 6.27 16.23 0.67
CA PHE A 48 7.22 15.34 1.31
C PHE A 48 6.58 13.99 1.63
N LEU A 49 7.34 12.96 1.36
CA LEU A 49 6.99 11.57 1.57
C LEU A 49 8.12 10.89 2.33
N ALA A 50 7.86 10.51 3.57
CA ALA A 50 8.81 9.69 4.32
C ALA A 50 8.88 8.29 3.70
N MET A 51 10.11 7.86 3.44
CA MET A 51 10.42 6.57 2.84
C MET A 51 11.12 5.70 3.87
N GLU A 52 10.63 4.48 4.03
CA GLU A 52 11.28 3.49 4.86
C GLU A 52 12.72 3.25 4.38
N GLU A 53 13.67 3.33 5.30
CA GLU A 53 15.08 3.10 5.01
C GLU A 53 15.52 1.76 5.60
N PRO A 54 16.17 0.89 4.82
CA PRO A 54 16.69 -0.38 5.32
C PRO A 54 17.60 -0.18 6.52
N GLY A 55 17.23 -0.78 7.65
CA GLY A 55 17.96 -0.68 8.91
C GLY A 55 17.52 0.46 9.84
N ALA A 56 16.64 1.35 9.41
CA ALA A 56 15.97 2.29 10.33
C ALA A 56 14.92 1.55 11.16
N ASP A 57 14.85 1.88 12.45
CA ASP A 57 13.80 1.33 13.33
C ASP A 57 12.47 2.06 13.07
N PRO A 58 11.46 1.38 12.51
CA PRO A 58 10.19 2.01 12.20
C PRO A 58 9.42 2.51 13.44
N LYS A 59 9.75 2.01 14.63
CA LYS A 59 9.17 2.53 15.89
C LYS A 59 9.73 3.87 16.27
N LEU A 60 10.98 4.17 15.89
CA LEU A 60 11.62 5.45 16.17
C LEU A 60 11.34 6.47 15.07
N TYR A 61 11.32 6.06 13.81
CA TYR A 61 11.30 6.96 12.66
C TYR A 61 10.04 6.85 11.80
N GLY A 62 9.29 5.75 11.92
CA GLY A 62 8.13 5.49 11.08
C GLY A 62 6.93 6.37 11.36
N TRP A 63 5.89 6.18 10.59
CA TRP A 63 4.65 6.94 10.66
C TRP A 63 4.08 7.07 12.07
N GLY A 64 3.87 8.33 12.48
CA GLY A 64 3.29 8.65 13.78
C GLY A 64 4.25 8.57 14.95
N SER A 65 5.54 8.25 14.74
CA SER A 65 6.58 8.37 15.78
C SER A 65 6.79 9.81 16.19
N GLU A 66 7.47 10.03 17.31
CA GLU A 66 7.80 11.38 17.78
C GLU A 66 8.69 12.11 16.76
N GLU A 67 9.65 11.43 16.16
CA GLU A 67 10.54 11.99 15.13
C GLU A 67 9.77 12.37 13.88
N TRP A 68 8.91 11.49 13.37
CA TRP A 68 8.06 11.80 12.22
C TRP A 68 7.19 13.04 12.46
N VAL A 69 6.62 13.17 13.65
CA VAL A 69 5.82 14.34 14.05
C VAL A 69 6.68 15.60 14.15
N HIS A 70 7.90 15.47 14.68
CA HIS A 70 8.88 16.56 14.75
C HIS A 70 9.23 17.09 13.37
N ASP A 71 9.64 16.20 12.47
CA ASP A 71 10.02 16.54 11.09
C ASP A 71 8.88 17.17 10.31
N SER A 72 7.69 16.59 10.43
CA SER A 72 6.48 17.15 9.81
C SER A 72 6.22 18.59 10.26
N ARG A 73 6.32 18.87 11.55
CA ARG A 73 6.16 20.22 12.10
C ARG A 73 7.25 21.18 11.62
N LEU A 74 8.49 20.69 11.57
CA LEU A 74 9.63 21.46 11.07
C LEU A 74 9.40 21.87 9.61
N LEU A 75 9.07 20.91 8.75
CA LEU A 75 8.89 21.12 7.32
C LEU A 75 7.70 22.05 7.03
N ILE A 76 6.57 21.86 7.71
CA ILE A 76 5.43 22.75 7.59
C ILE A 76 5.81 24.18 8.02
N GLY A 77 6.55 24.32 9.11
CA GLY A 77 7.03 25.62 9.59
C GLY A 77 8.00 26.29 8.62
N GLU A 78 8.92 25.55 8.03
CA GLU A 78 9.88 26.07 7.05
C GLU A 78 9.21 26.44 5.72
N ALA A 79 8.24 25.65 5.25
CA ALA A 79 7.43 25.97 4.08
C ALA A 79 6.63 27.26 4.29
N ALA A 80 5.97 27.41 5.45
CA ALA A 80 5.20 28.60 5.79
C ALA A 80 6.07 29.89 5.82
N LYS A 81 7.29 29.81 6.38
CA LYS A 81 8.24 30.95 6.38
C LYS A 81 8.60 31.42 4.97
N ARG A 82 8.66 30.50 4.01
CA ARG A 82 9.04 30.76 2.61
C ARG A 82 7.84 30.99 1.69
N GLY A 83 6.61 30.87 2.21
CA GLY A 83 5.40 30.94 1.40
C GLY A 83 5.28 29.82 0.36
N LEU A 84 5.88 28.67 0.65
CA LEU A 84 5.71 27.45 -0.14
C LEU A 84 4.43 26.73 0.26
N GLY A 85 3.74 26.15 -0.71
CA GLY A 85 2.72 25.15 -0.45
C GLY A 85 3.36 23.88 0.10
N ILE A 86 2.59 23.11 0.87
CA ILE A 86 3.04 21.83 1.38
C ILE A 86 1.92 20.80 1.26
N SER A 87 2.26 19.66 0.68
CA SER A 87 1.41 18.48 0.63
C SER A 87 1.99 17.40 1.52
N MET A 88 1.14 16.73 2.26
CA MET A 88 1.53 15.60 3.11
C MET A 88 0.99 14.31 2.52
N THR A 89 1.86 13.35 2.32
CA THR A 89 1.41 11.98 2.10
C THR A 89 0.98 11.38 3.43
N SER A 90 -0.21 10.81 3.44
CA SER A 90 -0.78 10.17 4.64
C SER A 90 -0.16 8.78 4.81
N GLY A 91 0.84 8.67 5.65
CA GLY A 91 1.59 7.44 5.91
C GLY A 91 3.04 7.51 5.45
N THR A 92 3.77 6.43 5.66
CA THR A 92 5.10 6.21 5.13
C THR A 92 5.02 5.28 3.92
N ASN A 93 5.97 5.39 3.01
CA ASN A 93 6.00 4.64 1.75
C ASN A 93 4.80 4.91 0.81
N TRP A 94 4.82 4.28 -0.35
CA TRP A 94 3.77 4.46 -1.35
C TRP A 94 2.45 3.77 -1.02
N SER A 95 2.42 2.88 -0.07
CA SER A 95 1.22 2.14 0.30
C SER A 95 0.35 2.81 1.37
N ASN A 96 0.68 4.00 1.81
CA ASN A 96 -0.11 4.85 2.74
C ASN A 96 -0.51 4.21 4.07
N ALA A 97 0.10 3.11 4.50
CA ALA A 97 -0.44 2.36 5.61
C ALA A 97 0.59 1.55 6.42
N ASN A 98 1.83 1.98 6.45
CA ASN A 98 2.85 1.32 7.26
C ASN A 98 2.73 1.72 8.74
N LEU A 99 1.58 1.42 9.35
CA LEU A 99 1.42 1.59 10.78
C LEU A 99 1.96 0.35 11.49
N THR A 100 3.07 0.49 12.18
CA THR A 100 3.69 -0.60 12.98
C THR A 100 2.79 -1.11 14.10
N SER A 101 1.73 -0.38 14.42
CA SER A 101 0.69 -0.78 15.38
C SER A 101 -0.38 -1.70 14.79
N ILE A 102 -0.44 -1.84 13.46
CA ILE A 102 -1.41 -2.71 12.78
C ILE A 102 -0.77 -4.08 12.58
N THR A 103 -1.35 -5.09 13.20
CA THR A 103 -0.96 -6.49 13.02
C THR A 103 -1.76 -7.13 11.89
N PRO A 104 -1.33 -8.28 11.33
CA PRO A 104 -2.07 -8.99 10.29
C PRO A 104 -3.52 -9.33 10.66
N ASP A 105 -3.82 -9.50 11.94
CA ASP A 105 -5.15 -9.82 12.47
C ASP A 105 -6.05 -8.59 12.62
N ASP A 106 -5.49 -7.39 12.52
CA ASP A 106 -6.26 -6.16 12.67
C ASP A 106 -7.26 -6.01 11.51
N ARG A 107 -8.45 -5.49 11.81
CA ARG A 107 -9.45 -5.20 10.79
C ARG A 107 -8.98 -4.15 9.79
N ALA A 108 -8.07 -3.29 10.18
CA ALA A 108 -7.47 -2.25 9.34
C ALA A 108 -6.28 -2.74 8.51
N ALA A 109 -5.79 -3.97 8.75
CA ALA A 109 -4.71 -4.53 7.97
C ALA A 109 -5.14 -4.74 6.50
N SER A 110 -4.24 -4.48 5.58
CA SER A 110 -4.44 -4.83 4.17
C SER A 110 -4.69 -6.33 4.05
N LYS A 111 -5.69 -6.70 3.27
CA LYS A 111 -6.05 -8.08 2.98
C LYS A 111 -5.96 -8.29 1.47
N GLU A 112 -5.45 -9.43 1.08
CA GLU A 112 -5.46 -9.90 -0.30
C GLU A 112 -6.40 -11.10 -0.39
N LEU A 113 -7.20 -11.16 -1.45
CA LEU A 113 -8.00 -12.32 -1.77
C LEU A 113 -7.23 -13.16 -2.77
N ASP A 114 -6.91 -14.37 -2.37
CA ASP A 114 -6.24 -15.35 -3.22
C ASP A 114 -7.09 -16.61 -3.34
N CYS A 115 -6.77 -17.50 -4.27
CA CYS A 115 -7.51 -18.73 -4.47
C CYS A 115 -6.61 -19.89 -4.91
N VAL A 116 -7.02 -21.10 -4.53
CA VAL A 116 -6.50 -22.34 -5.10
C VAL A 116 -7.58 -22.97 -5.95
N ILE A 117 -7.23 -23.33 -7.18
CA ILE A 117 -8.15 -23.99 -8.12
C ILE A 117 -7.83 -25.48 -8.15
N ILE A 118 -8.83 -26.30 -7.89
CA ILE A 118 -8.75 -27.75 -7.98
C ILE A 118 -9.63 -28.19 -9.15
N PRO A 119 -9.07 -28.62 -10.28
CA PRO A 119 -9.86 -29.17 -11.38
C PRO A 119 -10.39 -30.56 -11.01
N LEU A 120 -11.68 -30.80 -11.25
CA LEU A 120 -12.34 -32.07 -11.08
C LEU A 120 -13.12 -32.42 -12.34
N GLU A 121 -13.12 -33.69 -12.71
CA GLU A 121 -13.98 -34.21 -13.79
C GLU A 121 -15.37 -34.52 -13.25
N ALA A 122 -16.37 -34.55 -14.14
CA ALA A 122 -17.73 -34.87 -13.75
C ALA A 122 -17.83 -36.28 -13.09
N GLY A 123 -18.37 -36.30 -11.87
CA GLY A 123 -18.44 -37.51 -11.03
C GLY A 123 -17.18 -37.76 -10.21
N GLU A 124 -16.12 -36.97 -10.35
CA GLU A 124 -14.93 -37.07 -9.51
C GLU A 124 -15.21 -36.52 -8.11
N ARG A 125 -14.62 -37.20 -7.11
CA ARG A 125 -14.79 -36.85 -5.70
C ARG A 125 -13.52 -36.24 -5.16
N PHE A 126 -13.63 -35.03 -4.59
CA PHE A 126 -12.64 -34.47 -3.71
C PHE A 126 -12.94 -34.90 -2.28
N CYS A 127 -11.97 -35.50 -1.58
CA CYS A 127 -12.09 -35.89 -0.19
C CYS A 127 -10.74 -35.66 0.51
N GLY A 128 -10.66 -34.64 1.34
CA GLY A 128 -9.44 -34.32 2.06
C GLY A 128 -9.34 -32.88 2.56
N ALA A 129 -8.15 -32.55 3.04
CA ALA A 129 -7.83 -31.21 3.51
C ALA A 129 -7.86 -30.20 2.37
N LEU A 130 -8.46 -29.05 2.61
CA LEU A 130 -8.38 -27.93 1.69
C LEU A 130 -6.94 -27.42 1.59
N PRO A 131 -6.42 -27.21 0.38
CA PRO A 131 -5.10 -26.63 0.21
C PRO A 131 -5.07 -25.20 0.71
N LYS A 132 -3.90 -24.76 1.16
CA LYS A 132 -3.63 -23.36 1.44
C LYS A 132 -3.07 -22.68 0.21
N CYS A 133 -3.33 -21.39 0.06
CA CYS A 133 -2.68 -20.57 -0.95
C CYS A 133 -1.17 -20.50 -0.69
N GLU A 134 -0.39 -20.46 -1.75
CA GLU A 134 1.05 -20.21 -1.64
C GLU A 134 1.27 -18.75 -1.26
N ILE A 135 1.95 -18.52 -0.14
CA ILE A 135 2.25 -17.15 0.31
C ILE A 135 3.42 -16.64 -0.53
N GLN A 136 3.15 -15.66 -1.38
CA GLN A 136 4.15 -15.03 -2.25
C GLN A 136 4.71 -13.72 -1.66
N THR A 137 4.05 -13.16 -0.66
CA THR A 137 4.42 -11.88 -0.07
C THR A 137 5.09 -12.12 1.29
N GLU A 138 6.26 -11.54 1.49
CA GLU A 138 6.92 -11.51 2.78
C GLU A 138 6.00 -10.88 3.84
N HIS A 139 6.06 -11.38 5.06
CA HIS A 139 5.28 -10.90 6.22
C HIS A 139 3.78 -11.27 6.23
N VAL A 140 3.29 -12.08 5.31
CA VAL A 140 1.96 -12.69 5.44
C VAL A 140 2.04 -13.87 6.39
N GLU A 141 1.39 -13.78 7.56
CA GLU A 141 1.49 -14.80 8.61
C GLU A 141 0.25 -15.68 8.71
N ALA A 142 -0.91 -15.19 8.28
CA ALA A 142 -2.17 -15.88 8.42
C ALA A 142 -2.97 -15.93 7.12
N GLN A 143 -3.70 -17.04 6.95
CA GLN A 143 -4.70 -17.20 5.89
C GLN A 143 -6.03 -17.61 6.53
N GLU A 144 -7.11 -16.99 6.07
CA GLU A 144 -8.45 -17.30 6.51
C GLU A 144 -9.27 -17.79 5.32
N LEU A 145 -9.99 -18.90 5.49
CA LEU A 145 -10.90 -19.41 4.47
C LEU A 145 -12.12 -18.50 4.38
N VAL A 146 -12.30 -17.88 3.23
CA VAL A 146 -13.46 -17.02 2.94
C VAL A 146 -14.61 -17.83 2.38
N ALA A 147 -14.33 -18.63 1.34
CA ALA A 147 -15.35 -19.46 0.70
C ALA A 147 -14.72 -20.63 -0.07
N VAL A 148 -15.51 -21.68 -0.22
CA VAL A 148 -15.28 -22.75 -1.20
C VAL A 148 -16.41 -22.73 -2.19
N VAL A 149 -16.08 -22.64 -3.49
CA VAL A 149 -17.05 -22.49 -4.56
C VAL A 149 -16.73 -23.45 -5.68
N ALA A 150 -17.73 -24.18 -6.16
CA ALA A 150 -17.61 -24.99 -7.38
C ALA A 150 -18.23 -24.24 -8.56
N ALA A 151 -17.52 -24.21 -9.69
CA ALA A 151 -17.98 -23.61 -10.92
C ALA A 151 -17.70 -24.54 -12.10
N ARG A 152 -18.64 -24.63 -13.05
CA ARG A 152 -18.46 -25.40 -14.26
C ARG A 152 -17.51 -24.69 -15.22
N ARG A 153 -16.53 -25.41 -15.75
CA ARG A 153 -15.64 -24.93 -16.80
C ARG A 153 -16.39 -24.89 -18.14
N MET A 154 -16.49 -23.70 -18.73
CA MET A 154 -17.21 -23.48 -19.97
C MET A 154 -16.32 -23.60 -21.19
N TRP A 155 -15.20 -22.87 -21.20
CA TRP A 155 -14.22 -22.89 -22.29
C TRP A 155 -12.87 -22.35 -21.80
N GLU A 156 -11.84 -22.63 -22.60
CA GLU A 156 -10.49 -22.11 -22.35
C GLU A 156 -9.97 -21.44 -23.63
N LYS A 157 -9.34 -20.28 -23.48
CA LYS A 157 -8.70 -19.56 -24.55
C LYS A 157 -7.50 -18.80 -24.04
N ASP A 158 -6.37 -18.93 -24.74
CA ASP A 158 -5.12 -18.18 -24.44
C ASP A 158 -4.65 -18.32 -22.98
N GLY A 159 -4.82 -19.49 -22.37
CA GLY A 159 -4.48 -19.77 -20.98
C GLY A 159 -5.48 -19.25 -19.94
N CYS A 160 -6.55 -18.61 -20.38
CA CYS A 160 -7.64 -18.16 -19.50
C CYS A 160 -8.79 -19.18 -19.53
N VAL A 161 -9.22 -19.60 -18.34
CA VAL A 161 -10.38 -20.48 -18.17
C VAL A 161 -11.62 -19.64 -17.86
N CYS A 162 -12.66 -19.79 -18.67
CA CYS A 162 -13.93 -19.17 -18.40
C CYS A 162 -14.82 -20.12 -17.59
N LEU A 163 -15.32 -19.63 -16.47
CA LEU A 163 -16.19 -20.37 -15.58
C LEU A 163 -17.65 -19.92 -15.75
N ASP A 164 -18.56 -20.83 -15.50
CA ASP A 164 -19.99 -20.54 -15.42
C ASP A 164 -20.25 -19.58 -14.23
N PRO A 165 -20.94 -18.46 -14.43
CA PRO A 165 -21.31 -17.57 -13.33
C PRO A 165 -22.30 -18.22 -12.34
N GLU A 166 -23.01 -19.28 -12.75
CA GLU A 166 -23.82 -20.07 -11.83
C GLU A 166 -22.90 -21.03 -11.06
N THR A 167 -22.61 -20.66 -9.83
CA THR A 167 -21.70 -21.42 -8.94
C THR A 167 -22.46 -22.12 -7.82
N THR A 168 -21.87 -23.18 -7.30
CA THR A 168 -22.34 -23.85 -6.09
C THR A 168 -21.44 -23.50 -4.92
N VAL A 169 -22.01 -22.95 -3.86
CA VAL A 169 -21.26 -22.65 -2.63
C VAL A 169 -21.15 -23.92 -1.79
N LEU A 170 -19.91 -24.32 -1.46
CA LEU A 170 -19.59 -25.53 -0.70
C LEU A 170 -19.04 -25.20 0.69
N THR A 171 -18.95 -23.95 1.08
CA THR A 171 -18.35 -23.52 2.33
C THR A 171 -18.98 -24.19 3.55
N ASP A 172 -20.29 -24.38 3.55
CA ASP A 172 -21.03 -25.03 4.65
C ASP A 172 -20.76 -26.53 4.75
N LEU A 173 -20.15 -27.12 3.73
CA LEU A 173 -19.74 -28.55 3.75
C LEU A 173 -18.34 -28.75 4.32
N VAL A 174 -17.62 -27.66 4.56
CA VAL A 174 -16.26 -27.73 5.11
C VAL A 174 -16.34 -27.95 6.63
N ALA A 175 -15.73 -29.02 7.09
CA ALA A 175 -15.60 -29.33 8.52
C ALA A 175 -14.11 -29.46 8.89
N GLU A 176 -13.66 -28.69 9.86
CA GLU A 176 -12.26 -28.72 10.34
C GLU A 176 -11.23 -28.62 9.21
N GLY A 177 -11.51 -27.80 8.19
CA GLY A 177 -10.64 -27.64 7.03
C GLY A 177 -10.64 -28.81 6.04
N GLN A 178 -11.57 -29.75 6.19
CA GLN A 178 -11.78 -30.90 5.30
C GLN A 178 -13.03 -30.68 4.45
N LEU A 179 -12.99 -31.10 3.21
CA LEU A 179 -14.13 -31.13 2.32
C LEU A 179 -14.30 -32.54 1.73
N ASP A 180 -15.53 -33.00 1.65
CA ASP A 180 -15.95 -34.20 0.95
C ASP A 180 -17.09 -33.83 0.01
N TRP A 181 -16.79 -33.82 -1.29
CA TRP A 181 -17.75 -33.40 -2.31
C TRP A 181 -17.47 -34.10 -3.65
N THR A 182 -18.54 -34.36 -4.42
CA THR A 182 -18.46 -34.95 -5.75
C THR A 182 -18.94 -33.96 -6.81
N ALA A 183 -18.13 -33.77 -7.88
CA ALA A 183 -18.39 -32.85 -8.98
C ALA A 183 -19.51 -33.36 -9.93
#